data_69bed32919410f8ed5da3fa6e1edeba1
#
_entry.id   69bed32919410f8ed5da3fa6e1edeba1
#
_cell.length_a   1.000
_cell.length_b   1.000
_cell.length_c   1.000
_cell.angle_alpha   90.00
_cell.angle_beta   90.00
_cell.angle_gamma   90.00
#
_symmetry.space_group_name_H-M   'P 1'
#
loop_
_entity.id
_entity.type
_entity.pdbx_description
1 polymer ?
#
loop_
_entity_poly.entity_id
_entity_poly.type
_entity_poly.pdbx_seq_one_letter_code
_entity_poly.pdbx_strand_id
1 'polypeptide(L)'
;MTVATVPRLLDSESRIQKANEPILYPESDGLPMADNKKQFRVISTIEGNIEILAAQTPNLFVAGDMLWYPVEGRPDIRQAPDVMVAFGRPNGDRGSYRQWEEENIAPQVVFEILSPGNRKK
;
A
#
# COMPACT_ATOMS: atom_id res chain seq x y z
N MET A 1 -18.28 -6.17 -4.29
CA MET A 1 -18.19 -5.80 -4.88
C MET A 1 -18.27 -5.48 -5.85
N THR A 2 -18.08 -5.31 -6.14
CA THR A 2 -17.97 -4.96 -6.88
C THR A 2 -18.09 -4.54 -7.99
N VAL A 3 -18.05 -4.35 -8.37
CA VAL A 3 -18.09 -3.85 -9.27
C VAL A 3 -18.40 -4.03 -10.23
N ALA A 4 -18.49 -4.43 -10.10
CA ALA A 4 -18.63 -4.66 -10.96
C ALA A 4 -19.37 -4.50 -11.68
N THR A 5 -19.64 -4.52 -11.65
CA THR A 5 -20.21 -4.50 -12.31
C THR A 5 -20.33 -3.95 -13.32
N VAL A 6 -20.12 -3.71 -13.49
CA VAL A 6 -20.22 -3.14 -14.32
C VAL A 6 -20.41 -3.39 -15.39
N PRO A 7 -20.41 -3.75 -15.61
CA PRO A 7 -20.38 -3.78 -16.74
C PRO A 7 -21.24 -4.09 -17.54
N ARG A 8 -21.65 -4.29 -17.49
CA ARG A 8 -22.42 -4.41 -18.12
C ARG A 8 -22.43 -4.13 -19.23
N LEU A 9 -22.19 -4.30 -19.61
CA LEU A 9 -22.29 -3.90 -20.52
C LEU A 9 -21.94 -4.26 -21.58
N LEU A 10 -21.76 -4.71 -21.73
CA LEU A 10 -21.70 -4.68 -22.67
C LEU A 10 -21.24 -5.30 -23.59
N ASP A 11 -21.12 -5.73 -23.53
CA ASP A 11 -20.77 -5.82 -24.66
C ASP A 11 -19.96 -6.89 -25.09
N SER A 12 -18.86 -7.13 -25.07
CA SER A 12 -18.09 -8.21 -25.54
C SER A 12 -18.01 -9.30 -24.50
N GLU A 13 -17.81 -10.53 -24.93
CA GLU A 13 -17.65 -11.61 -24.02
C GLU A 13 -16.42 -11.50 -23.18
N SER A 14 -15.37 -10.97 -23.74
CA SER A 14 -14.16 -10.81 -22.94
C SER A 14 -14.39 -9.81 -21.84
N ARG A 15 -15.24 -8.84 -22.06
CA ARG A 15 -15.58 -7.91 -21.01
C ARG A 15 -16.39 -8.58 -19.92
N ILE A 16 -17.33 -9.45 -20.29
CA ILE A 16 -18.12 -10.17 -19.32
C ILE A 16 -17.23 -11.08 -18.50
N GLN A 17 -16.31 -11.76 -19.19
CA GLN A 17 -15.41 -12.65 -18.51
C GLN A 17 -14.53 -11.88 -17.53
N LYS A 18 -14.09 -10.72 -17.94
CA LYS A 18 -13.27 -9.91 -17.06
C LYS A 18 -14.01 -9.48 -15.81
N ALA A 19 -15.30 -9.17 -15.97
CA ALA A 19 -16.10 -8.78 -14.82
C ALA A 19 -16.27 -9.91 -13.83
N ASN A 20 -16.15 -11.15 -14.28
CA ASN A 20 -16.29 -12.31 -13.41
C ASN A 20 -14.98 -12.73 -12.75
N GLU A 21 -13.89 -12.13 -13.13
CA GLU A 21 -12.59 -12.46 -12.57
C GLU A 21 -12.32 -11.65 -11.33
N PRO A 22 -11.65 -12.23 -10.36
CA PRO A 22 -11.30 -11.44 -9.18
C PRO A 22 -10.37 -10.31 -9.56
N ILE A 23 -10.53 -9.20 -8.89
CA ILE A 23 -9.64 -8.07 -9.07
C ILE A 23 -8.35 -8.36 -8.33
N LEU A 24 -7.22 -8.18 -9.02
CA LEU A 24 -5.92 -8.44 -8.45
C LEU A 24 -5.35 -7.18 -7.84
N TYR A 25 -4.79 -7.33 -6.64
CA TYR A 25 -4.11 -6.25 -5.94
C TYR A 25 -2.69 -6.73 -5.68
N PRO A 26 -1.76 -6.48 -6.62
CA PRO A 26 -0.39 -6.93 -6.42
C PRO A 26 0.18 -6.40 -5.10
N GLU A 27 1.09 -7.17 -4.53
CA GLU A 27 1.72 -6.79 -3.28
C GLU A 27 3.07 -6.13 -3.50
N SER A 28 3.48 -6.03 -4.75
CA SER A 28 4.72 -5.38 -5.12
C SER A 28 4.55 -4.82 -6.52
N ASP A 29 5.17 -3.67 -6.77
CA ASP A 29 5.15 -3.10 -8.11
C ASP A 29 6.29 -3.62 -8.97
N GLY A 30 7.06 -4.59 -8.45
CA GLY A 30 8.15 -5.18 -9.22
C GLY A 30 9.40 -4.35 -9.25
N LEU A 31 9.42 -3.24 -8.54
CA LEU A 31 10.58 -2.36 -8.51
C LEU A 31 11.38 -2.61 -7.24
N PRO A 32 12.69 -2.29 -7.26
CA PRO A 32 13.46 -2.40 -6.05
C PRO A 32 12.94 -1.49 -4.96
N MET A 33 13.11 -1.92 -3.72
CA MET A 33 12.63 -1.16 -2.58
C MET A 33 13.35 0.18 -2.47
N ALA A 34 14.65 0.18 -2.70
CA ALA A 34 15.45 1.39 -2.55
C ALA A 34 16.53 1.39 -3.60
N ASP A 35 16.94 2.61 -3.99
CA ASP A 35 17.94 2.79 -5.04
C ASP A 35 19.31 2.38 -4.61
N ASN A 36 19.62 2.49 -3.31
CA ASN A 36 20.96 2.21 -2.84
C ASN A 36 20.91 1.80 -1.38
N LYS A 37 22.06 1.35 -0.90
CA LYS A 37 22.17 0.85 0.46
C LYS A 37 21.85 1.91 1.50
N LYS A 38 22.28 3.13 1.24
CA LYS A 38 22.08 4.20 2.20
C LYS A 38 20.61 4.50 2.38
N GLN A 39 19.88 4.58 1.27
CA GLN A 39 18.44 4.82 1.33
C GLN A 39 17.73 3.69 2.04
N PHE A 40 18.09 2.45 1.71
CA PHE A 40 17.49 1.31 2.37
C PHE A 40 17.75 1.32 3.87
N ARG A 41 18.96 1.73 4.26
CA ARG A 41 19.31 1.76 5.67
C ARG A 41 18.48 2.80 6.41
N VAL A 42 18.27 3.96 5.80
CA VAL A 42 17.45 5.00 6.42
C VAL A 42 16.01 4.53 6.57
N ILE A 43 15.46 3.91 5.52
CA ILE A 43 14.11 3.38 5.58
C ILE A 43 13.99 2.36 6.70
N SER A 44 14.94 1.43 6.76
CA SER A 44 14.91 0.39 7.78
C SER A 44 15.02 0.96 9.18
N THR A 45 15.82 2.02 9.34
CA THR A 45 15.99 2.64 10.64
C THR A 45 14.69 3.31 11.09
N ILE A 46 14.05 4.04 10.19
CA ILE A 46 12.80 4.70 10.54
C ILE A 46 11.72 3.67 10.87
N GLU A 47 11.58 2.69 10.01
CA GLU A 47 10.56 1.68 10.20
C GLU A 47 10.82 0.88 11.47
N GLY A 48 12.07 0.54 11.73
CA GLY A 48 12.41 -0.22 12.93
C GLY A 48 12.15 0.54 14.20
N ASN A 49 12.42 1.85 14.21
CA ASN A 49 12.17 2.65 15.39
C ASN A 49 10.67 2.79 15.66
N ILE A 50 9.88 2.90 14.61
CA ILE A 50 8.44 2.98 14.80
C ILE A 50 7.87 1.63 15.21
N GLU A 51 8.49 0.53 14.76
CA GLU A 51 8.07 -0.79 15.21
C GLU A 51 8.24 -0.95 16.71
N ILE A 52 9.31 -0.41 17.27
CA ILE A 52 9.50 -0.45 18.70
C ILE A 52 8.36 0.26 19.41
N LEU A 53 7.97 1.40 18.88
CA LEU A 53 6.86 2.16 19.44
C LEU A 53 5.55 1.38 19.27
N ALA A 54 5.37 0.76 18.13
CA ALA A 54 4.14 0.00 17.84
C ALA A 54 4.01 -1.19 18.78
N ALA A 55 5.12 -1.77 19.20
CA ALA A 55 5.08 -2.90 20.12
C ALA A 55 4.51 -2.51 21.46
N GLN A 56 4.54 -1.24 21.81
CA GLN A 56 4.05 -0.74 23.09
C GLN A 56 2.78 0.07 22.95
N THR A 57 2.30 0.26 21.74
CA THR A 57 1.18 1.14 21.48
C THR A 57 0.10 0.35 20.78
N PRO A 58 -1.06 0.13 21.40
CA PRO A 58 -2.12 -0.59 20.71
C PRO A 58 -2.57 0.14 19.46
N ASN A 59 -2.90 -0.61 18.45
CA ASN A 59 -3.47 -0.06 17.22
C ASN A 59 -2.58 0.99 16.58
N LEU A 60 -1.31 0.65 16.44
CA LEU A 60 -0.36 1.45 15.69
C LEU A 60 0.29 0.53 14.67
N PHE A 61 -0.04 0.72 13.41
CA PHE A 61 0.48 -0.10 12.32
C PHE A 61 1.59 0.66 11.61
N VAL A 62 2.68 -0.02 11.33
CA VAL A 62 3.78 0.56 10.57
C VAL A 62 4.24 -0.46 9.53
N ALA A 63 4.60 0.01 8.37
CA ALA A 63 5.13 -0.84 7.32
C ALA A 63 6.07 -0.06 6.45
N GLY A 64 7.09 -0.76 5.95
CA GLY A 64 8.03 -0.22 4.97
C GLY A 64 7.75 -0.82 3.61
N ASP A 65 7.78 0.01 2.58
CA ASP A 65 7.70 -0.44 1.19
C ASP A 65 6.49 -1.33 0.93
N MET A 66 5.35 -0.91 1.44
CA MET A 66 4.13 -1.67 1.26
C MET A 66 3.19 -0.89 0.36
N LEU A 67 2.54 -1.59 -0.57
CA LEU A 67 1.56 -0.95 -1.43
C LEU A 67 0.31 -0.61 -0.64
N TRP A 68 -0.18 0.59 -0.84
CA TRP A 68 -1.39 1.10 -0.24
C TRP A 68 -2.41 1.33 -1.34
N TYR A 69 -3.54 0.65 -1.21
CA TYR A 69 -4.66 0.78 -2.15
C TYR A 69 -5.78 1.52 -1.44
N PRO A 70 -6.04 2.78 -1.80
CA PRO A 70 -7.07 3.54 -1.09
C PRO A 70 -8.50 3.25 -1.56
N VAL A 71 -8.67 2.68 -2.75
CA VAL A 71 -10.02 2.54 -3.33
C VAL A 71 -10.26 1.11 -3.77
N GLU A 72 -11.28 0.49 -3.19
CA GLU A 72 -11.66 -0.86 -3.59
C GLU A 72 -12.11 -0.85 -5.04
N GLY A 73 -11.67 -1.85 -5.80
CA GLY A 73 -12.02 -1.95 -7.20
C GLY A 73 -11.11 -1.19 -8.12
N ARG A 74 -10.16 -0.43 -7.62
CA ARG A 74 -9.26 0.37 -8.44
C ARG A 74 -7.81 0.08 -8.08
N PRO A 75 -7.29 -1.08 -8.50
CA PRO A 75 -5.89 -1.39 -8.20
C PRO A 75 -4.90 -0.49 -8.93
N ASP A 76 -5.35 0.29 -9.88
CA ASP A 76 -4.50 1.26 -10.55
C ASP A 76 -4.26 2.49 -9.68
N ILE A 77 -5.08 2.72 -8.66
CA ILE A 77 -4.89 3.82 -7.72
C ILE A 77 -4.15 3.26 -6.52
N ARG A 78 -2.85 3.55 -6.45
CA ARG A 78 -2.02 2.96 -5.41
C ARG A 78 -0.78 3.80 -5.20
N GLN A 79 -0.19 3.64 -4.03
CA GLN A 79 1.06 4.28 -3.68
C GLN A 79 1.90 3.30 -2.90
N ALA A 80 3.20 3.51 -2.91
CA ALA A 80 4.14 2.68 -2.17
C ALA A 80 5.06 3.58 -1.37
N PRO A 81 4.57 4.13 -0.26
CA PRO A 81 5.42 4.99 0.57
C PRO A 81 6.62 4.19 1.10
N ASP A 82 7.74 4.87 1.29
CA ASP A 82 8.90 4.21 1.88
C ASP A 82 8.57 3.67 3.26
N VAL A 83 7.86 4.44 4.07
CA VAL A 83 7.33 3.99 5.35
C VAL A 83 5.97 4.62 5.53
N MET A 84 5.01 3.83 6.04
CA MET A 84 3.70 4.38 6.36
C MET A 84 3.31 3.98 7.76
N VAL A 85 2.51 4.84 8.40
CA VAL A 85 2.03 4.61 9.75
C VAL A 85 0.54 4.85 9.76
N ALA A 86 -0.19 3.92 10.36
CA ALA A 86 -1.64 4.06 10.48
C ALA A 86 -2.05 3.91 11.93
N PHE A 87 -2.48 5.01 12.52
CA PHE A 87 -3.05 4.98 13.85
C PHE A 87 -4.47 4.44 13.77
N GLY A 88 -4.83 3.59 14.70
CA GLY A 88 -6.16 3.02 14.72
C GLY A 88 -6.23 1.65 14.08
N ARG A 89 -5.11 1.13 13.59
CA ARG A 89 -5.08 -0.21 13.02
C ARG A 89 -4.08 -1.05 13.79
N PRO A 90 -4.41 -2.32 14.01
CA PRO A 90 -3.45 -3.19 14.72
C PRO A 90 -2.22 -3.43 13.85
N ASN A 91 -1.08 -3.50 14.51
CA ASN A 91 0.14 -3.87 13.82
C ASN A 91 0.05 -5.35 13.45
N GLY A 92 0.81 -5.73 12.43
CA GLY A 92 0.80 -7.12 11.99
C GLY A 92 1.09 -7.18 10.51
N ASP A 93 1.41 -8.37 10.06
CA ASP A 93 1.82 -8.56 8.68
C ASP A 93 0.62 -8.51 7.75
N ARG A 94 0.80 -7.83 6.65
CA ARG A 94 -0.16 -7.78 5.56
C ARG A 94 0.63 -7.75 4.26
N GLY A 95 0.05 -8.33 3.20
CA GLY A 95 0.70 -8.26 1.90
C GLY A 95 0.60 -6.87 1.29
N SER A 96 -0.50 -6.19 1.55
CA SER A 96 -0.70 -4.81 1.09
C SER A 96 -1.66 -4.15 2.06
N TYR A 97 -1.71 -2.83 2.00
CA TYR A 97 -2.64 -2.07 2.84
C TYR A 97 -3.85 -1.72 2.01
N ARG A 98 -4.89 -2.52 2.15
CA ARG A 98 -6.16 -2.30 1.44
C ARG A 98 -7.06 -1.52 2.37
N GLN A 99 -7.21 -0.25 2.09
CA GLN A 99 -7.83 0.66 3.02
C GLN A 99 -9.24 0.23 3.44
N TRP A 100 -10.01 -0.33 2.52
CA TRP A 100 -11.36 -0.75 2.83
C TRP A 100 -11.39 -1.93 3.79
N GLU A 101 -10.29 -2.68 3.91
CA GLU A 101 -10.17 -3.77 4.88
C GLU A 101 -9.58 -3.28 6.18
N GLU A 102 -9.26 -2.00 6.26
CA GLU A 102 -8.64 -1.40 7.42
C GLU A 102 -9.58 -0.34 7.99
N GLU A 103 -10.88 -0.65 8.03
CA GLU A 103 -11.91 0.28 8.50
C GLU A 103 -11.90 1.59 7.74
N ASN A 104 -11.41 1.53 6.51
CA ASN A 104 -11.31 2.68 5.63
C ASN A 104 -10.46 3.80 6.22
N ILE A 105 -9.47 3.43 7.03
CA ILE A 105 -8.55 4.39 7.63
C ILE A 105 -7.33 4.49 6.75
N ALA A 106 -7.10 5.68 6.21
CA ALA A 106 -5.89 5.93 5.43
C ALA A 106 -4.70 6.07 6.36
N PRO A 107 -3.51 5.67 5.92
CA PRO A 107 -2.31 5.97 6.73
C PRO A 107 -2.19 7.47 6.91
N GLN A 108 -2.02 7.91 8.16
CA GLN A 108 -1.99 9.34 8.44
C GLN A 108 -0.61 9.92 8.29
N VAL A 109 0.42 9.08 8.32
CA VAL A 109 1.79 9.55 8.19
C VAL A 109 2.51 8.66 7.19
N VAL A 110 3.19 9.29 6.23
CA VAL A 110 4.07 8.56 5.32
C VAL A 110 5.41 9.25 5.31
N PHE A 111 6.45 8.47 5.12
CA PHE A 111 7.80 8.97 4.97
C PHE A 111 8.29 8.65 3.58
N GLU A 112 8.86 9.63 2.93
CA GLU A 112 9.47 9.45 1.62
C GLU A 112 10.91 9.90 1.73
N ILE A 113 11.82 8.97 1.47
CA ILE A 113 13.24 9.24 1.63
C ILE A 113 13.78 9.65 0.27
N LEU A 114 14.20 10.89 0.18
CA LEU A 114 14.71 11.40 -1.09
C LEU A 114 16.16 10.97 -1.28
N SER A 115 16.47 10.59 -2.49
CA SER A 115 17.85 10.33 -2.89
C SER A 115 18.23 11.37 -3.94
N PRO A 116 19.52 11.50 -4.25
CA PRO A 116 19.92 12.48 -5.27
C PRO A 116 19.20 12.27 -6.59
N GLY A 117 18.89 11.01 -6.92
CA GLY A 117 18.26 10.72 -8.20
C GLY A 117 16.82 11.11 -8.31
N ASN A 118 16.09 11.18 -7.19
CA ASN A 118 14.67 11.50 -7.24
C ASN A 118 14.31 12.76 -6.48
N ARG A 119 15.30 13.60 -6.25
CA ARG A 119 15.07 14.88 -5.61
C ARG A 119 14.38 15.82 -6.57
N LYS A 120 13.33 16.48 -6.12
CA LYS A 120 12.59 17.40 -6.96
C LYS A 120 13.29 18.76 -7.05
N LYS A 121 13.07 19.40 -8.15
CA LYS A 121 13.61 20.74 -8.36
C LYS A 121 12.65 21.78 -7.86
#